data_2497c569ede02c85da009a63135cf056
#
_entry.id   2497c569ede02c85da009a63135cf056
#
_cell.length_a   1.000
_cell.length_b   1.000
_cell.length_c   1.000
_cell.angle_alpha   90.00
_cell.angle_beta   90.00
_cell.angle_gamma   90.00
#
_symmetry.space_group_name_H-M   'P 1'
#
loop_
_entity.id
_entity.type
_entity.pdbx_description
1 polymer ?
#
loop_
_entity_poly.entity_id
_entity_poly.type
_entity_poly.pdbx_seq_one_letter_code
_entity_poly.pdbx_strand_id
1 'polypeptide(L)'
;IIREITRRCHKQNLPAPHANTIRSRIKNIAPQIKIAKRLSHKAAEMKFSPLQGSFPNADYPLSVVQIDHTKLDIILVDDVYRKPIGRPWITLAIDVFSRMVTGFYVSFDPPSALSTGLCLAHSILSKESWLAKHGVKGRWPVWGLPRKIHLDNAKEFRGKMLEKACKQYGIEIEWRPVARPHFGGHIERLLGTILDEVHGLTGTTFANTQQRKDYASESKAALTLTEFETWLTLFICDVYHQRTHSG
;
A
#
# COMPACT_ATOMS: atom_id res chain seq x y z
N ILE A 1 2.16 21.50 32.11
CA ILE A 1 0.70 21.77 32.33
C ILE A 1 0.42 21.92 33.82
N ILE A 2 0.70 20.91 34.68
CA ILE A 2 0.37 20.97 36.12
C ILE A 2 0.99 22.23 36.77
N ARG A 3 2.30 22.41 36.62
CA ARG A 3 3.02 23.60 37.14
C ARG A 3 2.42 24.93 36.64
N GLU A 4 2.00 24.99 35.40
CA GLU A 4 1.41 26.20 34.81
C GLU A 4 0.00 26.48 35.39
N ILE A 5 -0.81 25.44 35.55
CA ILE A 5 -2.14 25.60 36.19
C ILE A 5 -1.97 26.08 37.63
N THR A 6 -1.09 25.46 38.41
CA THR A 6 -0.78 25.86 39.78
C THR A 6 -0.34 27.32 39.83
N ARG A 7 0.58 27.74 38.94
CA ARG A 7 1.06 29.12 38.84
C ARG A 7 -0.07 30.10 38.55
N ARG A 8 -0.99 29.77 37.62
CA ARG A 8 -2.13 30.64 37.29
C ARG A 8 -3.11 30.77 38.45
N CYS A 9 -3.40 29.64 39.15
CA CYS A 9 -4.25 29.66 40.33
C CYS A 9 -3.68 30.59 41.40
N HIS A 10 -2.37 30.50 41.70
CA HIS A 10 -1.73 31.37 42.64
C HIS A 10 -1.79 32.87 42.24
N LYS A 11 -1.60 33.18 40.95
CA LYS A 11 -1.73 34.54 40.46
C LYS A 11 -3.14 35.14 40.62
N GLN A 12 -4.15 34.27 40.64
CA GLN A 12 -5.55 34.68 40.76
C GLN A 12 -6.12 34.48 42.17
N ASN A 13 -5.27 34.20 43.15
CA ASN A 13 -5.68 33.86 44.53
C ASN A 13 -6.71 32.75 44.63
N LEU A 14 -6.64 31.75 43.71
CA LEU A 14 -7.50 30.59 43.68
C LEU A 14 -6.78 29.35 44.25
N PRO A 15 -7.51 28.45 44.95
CA PRO A 15 -6.93 27.17 45.38
C PRO A 15 -6.54 26.32 44.17
N ALA A 16 -5.28 25.85 44.12
CA ALA A 16 -4.82 25.03 43.04
C ALA A 16 -5.40 23.58 43.17
N PRO A 17 -5.95 23.00 42.11
CA PRO A 17 -6.46 21.65 42.15
C PRO A 17 -5.33 20.63 42.32
N HIS A 18 -5.63 19.50 42.97
CA HIS A 18 -4.66 18.43 43.17
C HIS A 18 -4.17 17.88 41.81
N ALA A 19 -2.88 17.51 41.75
CA ALA A 19 -2.26 17.05 40.50
C ALA A 19 -3.00 15.87 39.82
N ASN A 20 -3.60 14.97 40.61
CA ASN A 20 -4.38 13.84 40.07
C ASN A 20 -5.68 14.29 39.41
N THR A 21 -6.34 15.32 39.93
CA THR A 21 -7.52 15.92 39.31
C THR A 21 -7.18 16.49 37.92
N ILE A 22 -6.05 17.17 37.80
CA ILE A 22 -5.56 17.69 36.51
C ILE A 22 -5.27 16.54 35.55
N ARG A 23 -4.56 15.48 36.00
CA ARG A 23 -4.26 14.29 35.17
C ARG A 23 -5.53 13.59 34.71
N SER A 24 -6.52 13.40 35.60
CA SER A 24 -7.79 12.78 35.25
C SER A 24 -8.55 13.59 34.20
N ARG A 25 -8.65 14.90 34.36
CA ARG A 25 -9.27 15.76 33.35
C ARG A 25 -8.57 15.71 32.00
N ILE A 26 -7.21 15.70 31.97
CA ILE A 26 -6.45 15.52 30.74
C ILE A 26 -6.71 14.15 30.11
N LYS A 27 -6.84 13.08 30.94
CA LYS A 27 -7.16 11.73 30.46
C LYS A 27 -8.53 11.69 29.75
N ASN A 28 -9.49 12.43 30.28
CA ASN A 28 -10.88 12.46 29.77
C ASN A 28 -11.08 13.38 28.56
N ILE A 29 -10.09 14.16 28.14
CA ILE A 29 -10.18 14.93 26.88
C ILE A 29 -10.23 13.93 25.71
N ALA A 30 -11.15 14.17 24.76
CA ALA A 30 -11.29 13.34 23.56
C ALA A 30 -9.93 13.23 22.81
N PRO A 31 -9.55 12.02 22.35
CA PRO A 31 -8.28 11.80 21.65
C PRO A 31 -8.08 12.73 20.47
N GLN A 32 -9.12 13.05 19.73
CA GLN A 32 -9.09 13.99 18.61
C GLN A 32 -8.62 15.39 19.03
N ILE A 33 -9.17 15.92 20.13
CA ILE A 33 -8.79 17.24 20.65
C ILE A 33 -7.34 17.24 21.13
N LYS A 34 -6.88 16.14 21.76
CA LYS A 34 -5.49 16.00 22.19
C LYS A 34 -4.52 16.07 21.01
N ILE A 35 -4.84 15.39 19.92
CA ILE A 35 -4.00 15.37 18.72
C ILE A 35 -4.06 16.74 18.03
N ALA A 36 -5.23 17.35 17.89
CA ALA A 36 -5.37 18.68 17.32
C ALA A 36 -4.53 19.75 18.06
N LYS A 37 -4.50 19.68 19.39
CA LYS A 37 -3.75 20.65 20.22
C LYS A 37 -2.24 20.33 20.34
N ARG A 38 -1.82 19.05 20.21
CA ARG A 38 -0.43 18.64 20.34
C ARG A 38 0.35 18.67 19.03
N LEU A 39 -0.31 18.32 17.94
CA LEU A 39 0.28 18.23 16.60
C LEU A 39 -0.31 19.33 15.69
N SER A 40 -1.50 19.09 15.16
CA SER A 40 -2.24 20.06 14.34
C SER A 40 -3.69 19.60 14.17
N HIS A 41 -4.57 20.55 13.78
CA HIS A 41 -5.94 20.23 13.36
C HIS A 41 -5.96 19.23 12.20
N LYS A 42 -5.06 19.40 11.23
CA LYS A 42 -4.90 18.52 10.09
C LYS A 42 -4.55 17.08 10.50
N ALA A 43 -3.63 16.91 11.47
CA ALA A 43 -3.27 15.59 12.01
C ALA A 43 -4.43 14.91 12.75
N ALA A 44 -5.25 15.69 13.46
CA ALA A 44 -6.45 15.16 14.11
C ALA A 44 -7.52 14.76 13.09
N GLU A 45 -7.73 15.57 12.07
CA GLU A 45 -8.66 15.29 10.98
C GLU A 45 -8.25 14.02 10.22
N MET A 46 -6.99 13.89 9.85
CA MET A 46 -6.45 12.68 9.21
C MET A 46 -6.67 11.40 10.03
N LYS A 47 -6.58 11.49 11.37
CA LYS A 47 -6.69 10.32 12.26
C LYS A 47 -8.12 9.97 12.65
N PHE A 48 -9.03 10.96 12.70
CA PHE A 48 -10.38 10.81 13.24
C PHE A 48 -11.49 11.16 12.24
N SER A 49 -11.16 11.52 10.99
CA SER A 49 -12.19 11.62 9.95
C SER A 49 -12.87 10.26 9.80
N PRO A 50 -14.21 10.22 9.76
CA PRO A 50 -14.94 8.99 9.51
C PRO A 50 -14.45 8.37 8.19
N LEU A 51 -14.11 7.10 8.21
CA LEU A 51 -13.95 6.33 6.99
C LEU A 51 -15.34 6.28 6.35
N GLN A 52 -15.49 6.86 5.17
CA GLN A 52 -16.70 6.66 4.39
C GLN A 52 -16.80 5.17 4.04
N GLY A 53 -17.95 4.55 4.28
CA GLY A 53 -18.12 3.09 4.25
C GLY A 53 -17.84 2.43 2.90
N SER A 54 -17.83 3.16 1.77
CA SER A 54 -17.47 2.66 0.45
C SER A 54 -16.63 3.67 -0.32
N PHE A 55 -15.75 3.18 -1.19
CA PHE A 55 -14.99 4.04 -2.09
C PHE A 55 -15.95 4.64 -3.14
N PRO A 56 -15.93 5.98 -3.36
CA PRO A 56 -16.86 6.61 -4.30
C PRO A 56 -16.74 6.05 -5.71
N ASN A 57 -17.88 5.78 -6.34
CA ASN A 57 -17.98 5.27 -7.74
C ASN A 57 -17.29 3.91 -8.00
N ALA A 58 -17.05 3.11 -6.98
CA ALA A 58 -16.58 1.73 -7.13
C ALA A 58 -17.77 0.77 -7.07
N ASP A 59 -18.68 0.86 -8.05
CA ASP A 59 -19.99 0.20 -8.02
C ASP A 59 -20.06 -1.12 -8.80
N TYR A 60 -19.05 -1.41 -9.60
CA TYR A 60 -18.92 -2.63 -10.41
C TYR A 60 -17.44 -2.97 -10.68
N PRO A 61 -17.13 -4.22 -11.09
CA PRO A 61 -15.76 -4.62 -11.39
C PRO A 61 -15.09 -3.72 -12.43
N LEU A 62 -13.84 -3.32 -12.16
CA LEU A 62 -13.03 -2.42 -13.00
C LEU A 62 -13.58 -0.98 -13.13
N SER A 63 -14.58 -0.60 -12.33
CA SER A 63 -15.01 0.81 -12.26
C SER A 63 -13.91 1.73 -11.74
N VAL A 64 -13.17 1.28 -10.71
CA VAL A 64 -12.01 1.98 -10.17
C VAL A 64 -10.90 0.97 -9.87
N VAL A 65 -9.75 1.14 -10.49
CA VAL A 65 -8.53 0.37 -10.20
C VAL A 65 -7.52 1.26 -9.51
N GLN A 66 -7.07 0.88 -8.33
CA GLN A 66 -5.99 1.57 -7.63
C GLN A 66 -4.65 0.95 -8.01
N ILE A 67 -3.67 1.81 -8.31
CA ILE A 67 -2.29 1.38 -8.61
C ILE A 67 -1.35 2.09 -7.64
N ASP A 68 -0.41 1.31 -7.10
CA ASP A 68 0.65 1.82 -6.23
C ASP A 68 1.90 0.94 -6.34
N HIS A 69 3.00 1.39 -5.76
CA HIS A 69 4.26 0.65 -5.81
C HIS A 69 4.98 0.68 -4.46
N THR A 70 5.75 -0.37 -4.22
CA THR A 70 6.61 -0.46 -3.04
C THR A 70 7.87 -1.26 -3.36
N LYS A 71 8.91 -1.04 -2.56
CA LYS A 71 10.12 -1.86 -2.62
C LYS A 71 9.92 -3.12 -1.79
N LEU A 72 10.09 -4.29 -2.40
CA LEU A 72 9.88 -5.56 -1.74
C LEU A 72 10.98 -5.86 -0.69
N ASP A 73 10.59 -6.49 0.39
CA ASP A 73 11.49 -6.87 1.49
C ASP A 73 12.16 -8.24 1.25
N ILE A 74 12.67 -8.43 0.03
CA ILE A 74 13.37 -9.64 -0.37
C ILE A 74 14.53 -9.30 -1.30
N ILE A 75 15.63 -10.03 -1.19
CA ILE A 75 16.74 -9.98 -2.14
C ILE A 75 16.58 -11.14 -3.13
N LEU A 76 16.56 -10.81 -4.42
CA LEU A 76 16.52 -11.79 -5.51
C LEU A 76 17.91 -12.01 -6.09
N VAL A 77 18.06 -13.13 -6.79
CA VAL A 77 19.31 -13.55 -7.43
C VAL A 77 19.21 -13.51 -8.95
N ASP A 78 20.34 -13.45 -9.64
CA ASP A 78 20.40 -13.59 -11.09
C ASP A 78 20.08 -15.03 -11.54
N ASP A 79 19.63 -15.16 -12.79
CA ASP A 79 19.17 -16.43 -13.34
C ASP A 79 20.33 -17.41 -13.66
N VAL A 80 21.56 -16.91 -13.84
CA VAL A 80 22.69 -17.71 -14.33
C VAL A 80 23.56 -18.22 -13.16
N TYR A 81 24.04 -17.31 -12.33
CA TYR A 81 24.99 -17.60 -11.27
C TYR A 81 24.38 -17.68 -9.88
N ARG A 82 23.08 -17.39 -9.76
CA ARG A 82 22.33 -17.32 -8.48
C ARG A 82 22.98 -16.38 -7.47
N LYS A 83 23.61 -15.30 -7.96
CA LYS A 83 24.19 -14.26 -7.11
C LYS A 83 23.16 -13.19 -6.76
N PRO A 84 23.20 -12.66 -5.53
CA PRO A 84 22.28 -11.61 -5.12
C PRO A 84 22.40 -10.37 -6.01
N ILE A 85 21.28 -9.93 -6.57
CA ILE A 85 21.18 -8.69 -7.37
C ILE A 85 20.73 -7.54 -6.47
N GLY A 86 19.70 -7.76 -5.64
CA GLY A 86 19.14 -6.74 -4.76
C GLY A 86 17.65 -6.91 -4.55
N ARG A 87 17.03 -5.86 -3.98
CA ARG A 87 15.61 -5.80 -3.69
C ARG A 87 14.85 -5.22 -4.89
N PRO A 88 13.87 -5.93 -5.46
CA PRO A 88 13.06 -5.40 -6.54
C PRO A 88 11.96 -4.45 -6.04
N TRP A 89 11.40 -3.70 -6.97
CA TRP A 89 10.18 -2.93 -6.80
C TRP A 89 9.00 -3.71 -7.39
N ILE A 90 7.83 -3.59 -6.76
CA ILE A 90 6.57 -4.04 -7.31
C ILE A 90 5.66 -2.84 -7.56
N THR A 91 5.04 -2.80 -8.72
CA THR A 91 3.87 -1.97 -9.02
C THR A 91 2.67 -2.89 -9.08
N LEU A 92 1.62 -2.60 -8.34
CA LEU A 92 0.48 -3.48 -8.13
C LEU A 92 -0.82 -2.75 -8.42
N ALA A 93 -1.78 -3.44 -9.02
CA ALA A 93 -3.11 -2.91 -9.33
C ALA A 93 -4.20 -3.76 -8.68
N ILE A 94 -5.16 -3.11 -8.00
CA ILE A 94 -6.31 -3.73 -7.35
C ILE A 94 -7.61 -3.12 -7.86
N ASP A 95 -8.58 -3.94 -8.21
CA ASP A 95 -9.96 -3.51 -8.41
C ASP A 95 -10.61 -3.20 -7.05
N VAL A 96 -11.08 -1.98 -6.88
CA VAL A 96 -11.64 -1.51 -5.61
C VAL A 96 -12.95 -2.21 -5.28
N PHE A 97 -13.75 -2.55 -6.29
CA PHE A 97 -15.03 -3.22 -6.09
C PHE A 97 -14.87 -4.67 -5.64
N SER A 98 -14.16 -5.48 -6.41
CA SER A 98 -14.01 -6.92 -6.15
C SER A 98 -12.90 -7.25 -5.15
N ARG A 99 -12.00 -6.31 -4.86
CA ARG A 99 -10.75 -6.50 -4.09
C ARG A 99 -9.74 -7.44 -4.77
N MET A 100 -9.98 -7.82 -6.00
CA MET A 100 -9.08 -8.69 -6.74
C MET A 100 -7.90 -7.92 -7.32
N VAL A 101 -6.74 -8.55 -7.32
CA VAL A 101 -5.55 -8.04 -8.02
C VAL A 101 -5.82 -8.12 -9.51
N THR A 102 -5.78 -6.99 -10.21
CA THR A 102 -5.97 -6.94 -11.66
C THR A 102 -4.68 -7.19 -12.42
N GLY A 103 -3.54 -6.76 -11.85
CA GLY A 103 -2.23 -6.96 -12.45
C GLY A 103 -1.10 -6.50 -11.55
N PHE A 104 0.12 -6.84 -11.94
CA PHE A 104 1.35 -6.36 -11.31
C PHE A 104 2.50 -6.27 -12.30
N TYR A 105 3.55 -5.57 -11.91
CA TYR A 105 4.83 -5.52 -12.59
C TYR A 105 5.95 -5.49 -11.55
N VAL A 106 6.97 -6.32 -11.73
CA VAL A 106 8.14 -6.40 -10.84
C VAL A 106 9.40 -6.08 -11.62
N SER A 107 10.27 -5.23 -11.08
CA SER A 107 11.56 -4.92 -11.67
C SER A 107 12.58 -4.44 -10.64
N PHE A 108 13.85 -4.41 -11.02
CA PHE A 108 14.90 -3.81 -10.21
C PHE A 108 14.99 -2.29 -10.39
N ASP A 109 14.38 -1.76 -11.46
CA ASP A 109 14.34 -0.33 -11.73
C ASP A 109 13.38 0.38 -10.78
N PRO A 110 13.71 1.61 -10.36
CA PRO A 110 12.81 2.43 -9.57
C PRO A 110 11.46 2.66 -10.30
N PRO A 111 10.36 2.85 -9.54
CA PRO A 111 9.06 3.12 -10.11
C PRO A 111 9.06 4.30 -11.09
N SER A 112 8.28 4.17 -12.15
CA SER A 112 8.17 5.15 -13.22
C SER A 112 6.83 5.05 -13.94
N ALA A 113 6.56 5.98 -14.85
CA ALA A 113 5.40 5.88 -15.74
C ALA A 113 5.42 4.61 -16.61
N LEU A 114 6.61 4.06 -16.90
CA LEU A 114 6.77 2.79 -17.62
C LEU A 114 6.29 1.62 -16.75
N SER A 115 6.75 1.50 -15.50
CA SER A 115 6.32 0.43 -14.61
C SER A 115 4.81 0.46 -14.36
N THR A 116 4.22 1.65 -14.23
CA THR A 116 2.77 1.84 -14.13
C THR A 116 2.07 1.40 -15.43
N GLY A 117 2.60 1.77 -16.58
CA GLY A 117 2.07 1.36 -17.88
C GLY A 117 2.12 -0.14 -18.11
N LEU A 118 3.21 -0.81 -17.71
CA LEU A 118 3.35 -2.27 -17.79
C LEU A 118 2.41 -3.00 -16.81
N CYS A 119 2.26 -2.49 -15.61
CA CYS A 119 1.26 -2.99 -14.65
C CYS A 119 -0.16 -2.84 -15.19
N LEU A 120 -0.49 -1.69 -15.79
CA LEU A 120 -1.79 -1.46 -16.43
C LEU A 120 -2.00 -2.38 -17.63
N ALA A 121 -1.01 -2.57 -18.48
CA ALA A 121 -1.08 -3.53 -19.59
C ALA A 121 -1.34 -4.95 -19.08
N HIS A 122 -0.64 -5.38 -18.02
CA HIS A 122 -0.92 -6.67 -17.38
C HIS A 122 -2.35 -6.72 -16.81
N SER A 123 -2.89 -5.62 -16.29
CA SER A 123 -4.27 -5.55 -15.78
C SER A 123 -5.31 -5.69 -16.88
N ILE A 124 -5.06 -5.14 -18.06
CA ILE A 124 -5.98 -5.13 -19.19
C ILE A 124 -6.00 -6.47 -19.95
N LEU A 125 -4.84 -7.09 -20.09
CA LEU A 125 -4.69 -8.32 -20.89
C LEU A 125 -5.25 -9.55 -20.17
N SER A 126 -5.74 -10.53 -20.94
CA SER A 126 -6.09 -11.87 -20.43
C SER A 126 -4.89 -12.49 -19.72
N LYS A 127 -5.16 -13.19 -18.63
CA LYS A 127 -4.12 -13.84 -17.81
C LYS A 127 -3.68 -15.20 -18.31
N GLU A 128 -4.34 -15.76 -19.33
CA GLU A 128 -4.07 -17.11 -19.83
C GLU A 128 -2.60 -17.30 -20.25
N SER A 129 -2.07 -16.35 -21.05
CA SER A 129 -0.68 -16.40 -21.49
C SER A 129 0.30 -16.24 -20.32
N TRP A 130 -0.04 -15.40 -19.34
CA TRP A 130 0.76 -15.21 -18.14
C TRP A 130 0.79 -16.48 -17.27
N LEU A 131 -0.38 -17.04 -17.00
CA LEU A 131 -0.51 -18.28 -16.22
C LEU A 131 0.22 -19.45 -16.90
N ALA A 132 0.08 -19.58 -18.22
CA ALA A 132 0.78 -20.59 -19.00
C ALA A 132 2.31 -20.41 -18.92
N LYS A 133 2.81 -19.19 -19.08
CA LYS A 133 4.25 -18.85 -18.95
C LYS A 133 4.83 -19.30 -17.61
N HIS A 134 4.09 -19.13 -16.53
CA HIS A 134 4.52 -19.44 -15.17
C HIS A 134 4.09 -20.83 -14.69
N GLY A 135 3.44 -21.64 -15.54
CA GLY A 135 2.97 -23.00 -15.20
C GLY A 135 1.91 -23.01 -14.07
N VAL A 136 1.18 -21.92 -13.87
CA VAL A 136 0.19 -21.79 -12.81
C VAL A 136 -1.18 -22.28 -13.32
N LYS A 137 -1.77 -23.24 -12.62
CA LYS A 137 -3.09 -23.83 -12.94
C LYS A 137 -4.26 -23.10 -12.30
N GLY A 138 -4.01 -22.12 -11.44
CA GLY A 138 -5.00 -21.30 -10.76
C GLY A 138 -5.81 -20.44 -11.74
N ARG A 139 -6.89 -19.85 -11.24
CA ARG A 139 -7.73 -18.93 -12.02
C ARG A 139 -7.45 -17.49 -11.65
N TRP A 140 -7.28 -16.64 -12.67
CA TRP A 140 -7.20 -15.19 -12.50
C TRP A 140 -8.26 -14.50 -13.38
N PRO A 141 -9.50 -14.39 -12.87
CA PRO A 141 -10.66 -14.06 -13.72
C PRO A 141 -10.82 -12.56 -13.99
N VAL A 142 -10.06 -11.68 -13.29
CA VAL A 142 -10.22 -10.23 -13.43
C VAL A 142 -9.18 -9.66 -14.39
N TRP A 143 -9.68 -9.10 -15.49
CA TRP A 143 -8.89 -8.40 -16.51
C TRP A 143 -9.82 -7.54 -17.38
N GLY A 144 -9.27 -6.55 -18.07
CA GLY A 144 -10.02 -5.66 -18.96
C GLY A 144 -9.68 -4.19 -18.75
N LEU A 145 -10.27 -3.33 -19.56
CA LEU A 145 -10.07 -1.89 -19.48
C LEU A 145 -10.78 -1.33 -18.23
N PRO A 146 -10.06 -0.74 -17.27
CA PRO A 146 -10.70 -0.05 -16.17
C PRO A 146 -11.35 1.25 -16.68
N ARG A 147 -12.50 1.62 -16.12
CA ARG A 147 -13.09 2.93 -16.38
C ARG A 147 -12.19 4.04 -15.84
N LYS A 148 -11.64 3.84 -14.65
CA LYS A 148 -10.82 4.81 -13.96
C LYS A 148 -9.62 4.13 -13.27
N ILE A 149 -8.45 4.76 -13.37
CA ILE A 149 -7.30 4.42 -12.52
C ILE A 149 -7.09 5.51 -11.48
N HIS A 150 -6.82 5.10 -10.25
CA HIS A 150 -6.60 5.95 -9.10
C HIS A 150 -5.15 5.81 -8.64
N LEU A 151 -4.36 6.86 -8.83
CA LEU A 151 -2.91 6.90 -8.62
C LEU A 151 -2.55 7.82 -7.46
N ASP A 152 -1.42 7.55 -6.79
CA ASP A 152 -0.85 8.53 -5.87
C ASP A 152 -0.33 9.76 -6.63
N ASN A 153 -0.25 10.88 -5.92
CA ASN A 153 0.17 12.16 -6.50
C ASN A 153 1.69 12.29 -6.66
N ALA A 154 2.39 11.18 -6.65
CA ALA A 154 3.84 11.13 -6.80
C ALA A 154 4.28 11.46 -8.25
N LYS A 155 5.46 12.07 -8.38
CA LYS A 155 5.97 12.54 -9.68
C LYS A 155 6.21 11.41 -10.67
N GLU A 156 6.56 10.23 -10.18
CA GLU A 156 6.82 9.02 -10.96
C GLU A 156 5.61 8.51 -11.75
N PHE A 157 4.39 8.78 -11.29
CA PHE A 157 3.17 8.46 -12.04
C PHE A 157 2.83 9.49 -13.13
N ARG A 158 3.39 10.71 -13.07
CA ARG A 158 3.07 11.81 -13.96
C ARG A 158 3.89 11.74 -15.25
N GLY A 159 3.49 10.87 -16.16
CA GLY A 159 4.13 10.71 -17.46
C GLY A 159 3.18 11.01 -18.62
N LYS A 160 3.56 11.91 -19.53
CA LYS A 160 2.78 12.21 -20.75
C LYS A 160 2.41 10.96 -21.57
N MET A 161 3.25 9.92 -21.51
CA MET A 161 3.00 8.65 -22.19
C MET A 161 1.82 7.90 -21.57
N LEU A 162 1.78 7.79 -20.24
CA LEU A 162 0.67 7.15 -19.50
C LEU A 162 -0.64 7.91 -19.72
N GLU A 163 -0.60 9.24 -19.64
CA GLU A 163 -1.77 10.10 -19.88
C GLU A 163 -2.32 9.94 -21.30
N LYS A 164 -1.44 9.91 -22.32
CA LYS A 164 -1.85 9.68 -23.70
C LYS A 164 -2.44 8.29 -23.91
N ALA A 165 -1.82 7.25 -23.34
CA ALA A 165 -2.31 5.89 -23.44
C ALA A 165 -3.70 5.76 -22.77
N CYS A 166 -3.86 6.26 -21.54
CA CYS A 166 -5.15 6.25 -20.86
C CYS A 166 -6.24 6.98 -21.65
N LYS A 167 -5.92 8.16 -22.18
CA LYS A 167 -6.84 8.93 -23.03
C LYS A 167 -7.25 8.15 -24.29
N GLN A 168 -6.32 7.46 -24.93
CA GLN A 168 -6.58 6.68 -26.14
C GLN A 168 -7.54 5.52 -25.89
N TYR A 169 -7.43 4.88 -24.72
CA TYR A 169 -8.28 3.76 -24.32
C TYR A 169 -9.52 4.19 -23.52
N GLY A 170 -9.78 5.47 -23.36
CA GLY A 170 -10.92 5.99 -22.61
C GLY A 170 -10.83 5.76 -21.10
N ILE A 171 -9.62 5.60 -20.57
CA ILE A 171 -9.37 5.39 -19.13
C ILE A 171 -9.22 6.75 -18.46
N GLU A 172 -10.03 7.05 -17.46
CA GLU A 172 -9.92 8.26 -16.64
C GLU A 172 -8.78 8.10 -15.62
N ILE A 173 -7.91 9.12 -15.49
CA ILE A 173 -6.90 9.17 -14.42
C ILE A 173 -7.40 10.08 -13.31
N GLU A 174 -7.50 9.53 -12.11
CA GLU A 174 -7.81 10.29 -10.89
C GLU A 174 -6.61 10.27 -9.93
N TRP A 175 -6.15 11.46 -9.57
CA TRP A 175 -5.05 11.61 -8.62
C TRP A 175 -5.58 11.63 -7.19
N ARG A 176 -4.93 10.89 -6.28
CA ARG A 176 -5.30 10.90 -4.87
C ARG A 176 -5.21 12.32 -4.31
N PRO A 177 -6.22 12.77 -3.57
CA PRO A 177 -6.15 14.05 -2.90
C PRO A 177 -4.99 14.08 -1.90
N VAL A 178 -4.20 15.17 -1.94
CA VAL A 178 -3.08 15.36 -1.01
C VAL A 178 -3.56 15.30 0.44
N ALA A 179 -2.88 14.55 1.29
CA ALA A 179 -3.16 14.40 2.72
C ALA A 179 -4.50 13.70 3.07
N ARG A 180 -4.99 12.81 2.19
CA ARG A 180 -6.13 11.93 2.47
C ARG A 180 -5.74 10.45 2.28
N PRO A 181 -5.00 9.85 3.24
CA PRO A 181 -4.46 8.49 3.10
C PRO A 181 -5.54 7.41 2.94
N HIS A 182 -6.75 7.62 3.47
CA HIS A 182 -7.85 6.66 3.34
C HIS A 182 -8.30 6.39 1.89
N PHE A 183 -7.97 7.27 0.94
CA PHE A 183 -8.24 7.01 -0.48
C PHE A 183 -7.33 5.94 -1.08
N GLY A 184 -6.19 5.62 -0.46
CA GLY A 184 -5.28 4.53 -0.85
C GLY A 184 -5.45 3.23 -0.08
N GLY A 185 -6.37 3.19 0.89
CA GLY A 185 -6.43 2.12 1.89
C GLY A 185 -6.56 0.69 1.35
N HIS A 186 -7.11 0.47 0.16
CA HIS A 186 -7.24 -0.86 -0.43
C HIS A 186 -5.90 -1.36 -0.98
N ILE A 187 -5.24 -0.55 -1.78
CA ILE A 187 -3.94 -0.93 -2.35
C ILE A 187 -2.84 -0.98 -1.27
N GLU A 188 -2.86 -0.06 -0.30
CA GLU A 188 -1.91 -0.06 0.82
C GLU A 188 -2.04 -1.32 1.68
N ARG A 189 -3.28 -1.77 1.96
CA ARG A 189 -3.54 -3.02 2.68
C ARG A 189 -3.07 -4.24 1.90
N LEU A 190 -3.30 -4.26 0.58
CA LEU A 190 -2.84 -5.35 -0.28
C LEU A 190 -1.30 -5.41 -0.32
N LEU A 191 -0.63 -4.26 -0.48
CA LEU A 191 0.83 -4.19 -0.44
C LEU A 191 1.37 -4.67 0.91
N GLY A 192 0.75 -4.26 2.02
CA GLY A 192 1.08 -4.77 3.36
C GLY A 192 0.95 -6.28 3.45
N THR A 193 -0.15 -6.85 2.96
CA THR A 193 -0.38 -8.30 2.93
C THR A 193 0.71 -9.04 2.14
N ILE A 194 1.09 -8.53 0.97
CA ILE A 194 2.15 -9.14 0.15
C ILE A 194 3.51 -9.05 0.86
N LEU A 195 3.83 -7.91 1.47
CA LEU A 195 5.09 -7.76 2.22
C LEU A 195 5.16 -8.72 3.41
N ASP A 196 4.06 -8.90 4.15
CA ASP A 196 3.99 -9.86 5.25
C ASP A 196 4.22 -11.30 4.79
N GLU A 197 3.65 -11.71 3.66
CA GLU A 197 3.87 -13.05 3.07
C GLU A 197 5.31 -13.21 2.54
N VAL A 198 5.88 -12.16 1.97
CA VAL A 198 7.28 -12.13 1.51
C VAL A 198 8.25 -12.37 2.67
N HIS A 199 7.91 -11.96 3.89
CA HIS A 199 8.75 -12.22 5.06
C HIS A 199 8.90 -13.72 5.39
N GLY A 200 8.05 -14.58 4.88
CA GLY A 200 8.18 -16.04 4.96
C GLY A 200 9.15 -16.66 3.94
N LEU A 201 9.61 -15.89 2.95
CA LEU A 201 10.50 -16.38 1.90
C LEU A 201 11.98 -16.29 2.29
N THR A 202 12.79 -17.17 1.68
CA THR A 202 14.25 -17.11 1.81
C THR A 202 14.81 -15.86 1.13
N GLY A 203 15.79 -15.21 1.77
CA GLY A 203 16.35 -13.95 1.26
C GLY A 203 15.57 -12.70 1.69
N THR A 204 14.54 -12.84 2.55
CA THR A 204 13.82 -11.69 3.09
C THR A 204 14.74 -10.74 3.85
N THR A 205 14.46 -9.44 3.74
CA THR A 205 15.16 -8.38 4.51
C THR A 205 14.36 -7.94 5.74
N PHE A 206 13.14 -8.47 5.90
CA PHE A 206 12.16 -8.06 6.91
C PHE A 206 11.79 -6.56 6.84
N ALA A 207 10.76 -6.14 7.54
CA ALA A 207 10.32 -4.76 7.55
C ALA A 207 11.31 -3.79 8.24
N ASN A 208 12.14 -4.31 9.17
CA ASN A 208 13.11 -3.51 9.90
C ASN A 208 14.29 -4.33 10.42
N THR A 209 15.34 -3.63 10.84
CA THR A 209 16.57 -4.24 11.36
C THR A 209 16.37 -5.02 12.66
N GLN A 210 15.38 -4.66 13.49
CA GLN A 210 15.07 -5.38 14.72
C GLN A 210 14.47 -6.76 14.44
N GLN A 211 13.66 -6.89 13.41
CA GLN A 211 13.12 -8.18 12.94
C GLN A 211 14.17 -9.00 12.21
N ARG A 212 15.01 -8.33 11.41
CA ARG A 212 16.10 -8.99 10.68
C ARG A 212 17.14 -9.63 11.59
N LYS A 213 17.50 -8.97 12.69
CA LYS A 213 18.59 -9.41 13.61
C LYS A 213 19.84 -9.85 12.82
N ASP A 214 20.33 -11.06 13.11
CA ASP A 214 21.52 -11.65 12.47
C ASP A 214 21.19 -12.46 11.20
N TYR A 215 19.98 -12.30 10.63
CA TYR A 215 19.62 -13.03 9.41
C TYR A 215 20.37 -12.48 8.19
N ALA A 216 21.22 -13.33 7.62
CA ALA A 216 22.04 -13.00 6.47
C ALA A 216 21.23 -13.10 5.16
N SER A 217 20.42 -12.07 4.88
CA SER A 217 19.47 -12.04 3.75
C SER A 217 20.13 -12.29 2.40
N GLU A 218 21.31 -11.74 2.16
CA GLU A 218 22.05 -11.92 0.90
C GLU A 218 22.49 -13.35 0.68
N SER A 219 23.08 -13.99 1.70
CA SER A 219 23.54 -15.38 1.59
C SER A 219 22.41 -16.39 1.53
N LYS A 220 21.19 -15.99 1.94
CA LYS A 220 19.99 -16.83 1.88
C LYS A 220 19.07 -16.47 0.72
N ALA A 221 19.43 -15.49 -0.11
CA ALA A 221 18.69 -15.17 -1.31
C ALA A 221 18.73 -16.37 -2.28
N ALA A 222 17.57 -16.78 -2.77
CA ALA A 222 17.45 -17.98 -3.59
C ALA A 222 16.54 -17.82 -4.81
N LEU A 223 15.57 -16.92 -4.78
CA LEU A 223 14.59 -16.75 -5.86
C LEU A 223 15.11 -15.80 -6.93
N THR A 224 14.98 -16.20 -8.20
CA THR A 224 15.12 -15.28 -9.34
C THR A 224 13.87 -14.43 -9.51
N LEU A 225 13.92 -13.43 -10.40
CA LEU A 225 12.76 -12.61 -10.71
C LEU A 225 11.59 -13.46 -11.23
N THR A 226 11.83 -14.38 -12.15
CA THR A 226 10.81 -15.25 -12.72
C THR A 226 10.22 -16.21 -11.68
N GLU A 227 11.03 -16.77 -10.80
CA GLU A 227 10.57 -17.62 -9.70
C GLU A 227 9.73 -16.83 -8.70
N PHE A 228 10.11 -15.59 -8.40
CA PHE A 228 9.32 -14.69 -7.56
C PHE A 228 7.97 -14.31 -8.22
N GLU A 229 7.96 -14.00 -9.53
CA GLU A 229 6.72 -13.75 -10.29
C GLU A 229 5.80 -14.97 -10.25
N THR A 230 6.35 -16.16 -10.37
CA THR A 230 5.59 -17.43 -10.28
C THR A 230 4.97 -17.60 -8.89
N TRP A 231 5.77 -17.43 -7.83
CA TRP A 231 5.30 -17.48 -6.45
C TRP A 231 4.19 -16.45 -6.19
N LEU A 232 4.40 -15.22 -6.63
CA LEU A 232 3.40 -14.14 -6.45
C LEU A 232 2.10 -14.46 -7.21
N THR A 233 2.20 -15.03 -8.41
CA THR A 233 1.04 -15.44 -9.20
C THR A 233 0.25 -16.55 -8.50
N LEU A 234 0.94 -17.57 -7.95
CA LEU A 234 0.32 -18.62 -7.14
C LEU A 234 -0.35 -18.03 -5.89
N PHE A 235 0.35 -17.17 -5.16
CA PHE A 235 -0.21 -16.50 -3.98
C PHE A 235 -1.49 -15.71 -4.32
N ILE A 236 -1.48 -14.94 -5.41
CA ILE A 236 -2.65 -14.17 -5.86
C ILE A 236 -3.80 -15.10 -6.20
N CYS A 237 -3.58 -16.12 -7.04
CA CYS A 237 -4.65 -16.98 -7.55
C CYS A 237 -5.23 -17.92 -6.48
N ASP A 238 -4.36 -18.57 -5.71
CA ASP A 238 -4.75 -19.70 -4.87
C ASP A 238 -4.96 -19.32 -3.41
N VAL A 239 -4.43 -18.14 -2.99
CA VAL A 239 -4.54 -17.68 -1.61
C VAL A 239 -5.32 -16.37 -1.53
N TYR A 240 -4.81 -15.29 -2.13
CA TYR A 240 -5.38 -13.96 -1.94
C TYR A 240 -6.80 -13.85 -2.53
N HIS A 241 -7.01 -14.29 -3.77
CA HIS A 241 -8.31 -14.23 -4.43
C HIS A 241 -9.35 -15.18 -3.83
N GLN A 242 -8.93 -16.16 -3.02
CA GLN A 242 -9.83 -17.10 -2.33
C GLN A 242 -10.24 -16.65 -0.93
N ARG A 243 -9.57 -15.59 -0.40
CA ARG A 243 -9.91 -15.04 0.94
C ARG A 243 -11.18 -14.19 0.87
N THR A 244 -11.98 -14.26 1.93
CA THR A 244 -13.05 -13.28 2.15
C THR A 244 -12.43 -11.96 2.60
N HIS A 245 -12.67 -10.89 1.86
CA HIS A 245 -12.19 -9.56 2.21
C HIS A 245 -13.25 -8.83 3.05
N SER A 246 -12.93 -8.54 4.32
CA SER A 246 -13.73 -7.63 5.14
C SER A 246 -13.55 -6.21 4.58
N GLY A 247 -14.63 -5.61 4.13
CA GLY A 247 -14.71 -4.28 3.47
C GLY A 247 -14.21 -3.13 4.33
#